data_712ac8d2f53d91d15ebde683b550a576
#
_entry.id   712ac8d2f53d91d15ebde683b550a576
#
_cell.length_a   1.000
_cell.length_b   1.000
_cell.length_c   1.000
_cell.angle_alpha   90.00
_cell.angle_beta   90.00
_cell.angle_gamma   90.00
#
_symmetry.space_group_name_H-M   'P 1'
#
loop_
_entity.id
_entity.type
_entity.pdbx_description
1 polymer ?
#
loop_
_entity_poly.entity_id
_entity_poly.type
_entity_poly.pdbx_seq_one_letter_code
_entity_poly.pdbx_strand_id
1 'polypeptide(L)'
;MPFQKIITEKLSSSVTVQIEKLILRGILRPGDRLPSERELAERFGVSRPSLREAIANLDEKGLLVSKANSGIFVADVLGNAFSPALIELFSCHEESVDDYITFRRDLEGLAAERTAKYGSSTDLKVIQAIFDKMEAAHQKRDPTDEARLDAVFHLSIIESSHNVIMLHMMRSMYELLRNGVFYNRQKMFQQRTTRFELLAQHEVINRAIQRRDPAAARQAVET
;
A
#
# COMPACT_ATOMS: atom_id res chain seq x y z
N MET A 1 -14.44 5.78 -51.98
CA MET A 1 -13.04 6.02 -51.57
C MET A 1 -12.47 4.70 -51.06
N PRO A 2 -11.33 4.21 -51.57
CA PRO A 2 -10.80 2.88 -51.23
C PRO A 2 -10.06 2.82 -49.90
N PHE A 3 -9.91 3.95 -49.17
CA PHE A 3 -9.17 4.02 -47.92
C PHE A 3 -10.11 3.99 -46.71
N GLN A 4 -9.97 2.96 -45.88
CA GLN A 4 -10.61 2.89 -44.57
C GLN A 4 -9.71 3.57 -43.54
N LYS A 5 -10.32 4.31 -42.59
CA LYS A 5 -9.62 4.96 -41.49
C LYS A 5 -9.05 3.88 -40.58
N ILE A 6 -7.72 3.81 -40.47
CA ILE A 6 -7.04 2.94 -39.51
C ILE A 6 -7.27 3.55 -38.13
N ILE A 7 -8.02 2.86 -37.27
CA ILE A 7 -8.16 3.22 -35.86
C ILE A 7 -6.98 2.57 -35.15
N THR A 8 -5.86 3.28 -35.11
CA THR A 8 -4.76 2.92 -34.22
C THR A 8 -5.11 3.48 -32.83
N GLU A 9 -5.09 2.66 -31.80
CA GLU A 9 -5.13 3.18 -30.43
C GLU A 9 -4.03 4.24 -30.30
N LYS A 10 -4.41 5.42 -29.82
CA LYS A 10 -3.43 6.48 -29.61
C LYS A 10 -2.41 6.01 -28.58
N LEU A 11 -1.12 6.12 -28.90
CA LEU A 11 -0.02 5.78 -27.96
C LEU A 11 -0.17 6.49 -26.62
N SER A 12 -0.70 7.72 -26.61
CA SER A 12 -1.05 8.45 -25.39
C SER A 12 -2.06 7.71 -24.51
N SER A 13 -3.11 7.09 -25.12
CA SER A 13 -4.08 6.29 -24.37
C SER A 13 -3.48 5.04 -23.75
N SER A 14 -2.60 4.35 -24.46
CA SER A 14 -1.90 3.17 -23.92
C SER A 14 -0.97 3.55 -22.75
N VAL A 15 -0.28 4.67 -22.82
CA VAL A 15 0.54 5.22 -21.72
C VAL A 15 -0.35 5.57 -20.53
N THR A 16 -1.48 6.26 -20.75
CA THR A 16 -2.45 6.60 -19.71
C THR A 16 -2.90 5.34 -18.96
N VAL A 17 -3.39 4.33 -19.68
CA VAL A 17 -3.86 3.07 -19.09
C VAL A 17 -2.75 2.34 -18.31
N GLN A 18 -1.52 2.40 -18.80
CA GLN A 18 -0.40 1.76 -18.11
C GLN A 18 -0.07 2.47 -16.79
N ILE A 19 -0.05 3.80 -16.76
CA ILE A 19 0.16 4.57 -15.52
C ILE A 19 -1.03 4.36 -14.57
N GLU A 20 -2.27 4.39 -15.04
CA GLU A 20 -3.46 4.07 -14.24
C GLU A 20 -3.34 2.71 -13.55
N LYS A 21 -2.91 1.68 -14.29
CA LYS A 21 -2.68 0.33 -13.71
C LYS A 21 -1.58 0.32 -12.65
N LEU A 22 -0.52 1.11 -12.81
CA LEU A 22 0.55 1.22 -11.82
C LEU A 22 0.07 1.90 -10.53
N ILE A 23 -0.74 2.95 -10.65
CA ILE A 23 -1.39 3.63 -9.52
C ILE A 23 -2.39 2.67 -8.85
N LEU A 24 -3.27 2.05 -9.62
CA LEU A 24 -4.27 1.11 -9.10
C LEU A 24 -3.64 -0.05 -8.32
N ARG A 25 -2.54 -0.60 -8.82
CA ARG A 25 -1.80 -1.69 -8.15
C ARG A 25 -0.92 -1.20 -6.99
N GLY A 26 -0.89 0.10 -6.73
CA GLY A 26 -0.09 0.70 -5.67
C GLY A 26 1.41 0.64 -5.90
N ILE A 27 1.86 0.37 -7.13
CA ILE A 27 3.28 0.45 -7.53
C ILE A 27 3.73 1.91 -7.55
N LEU A 28 2.90 2.78 -8.13
CA LEU A 28 3.00 4.22 -7.99
C LEU A 28 2.10 4.67 -6.82
N ARG A 29 2.71 5.28 -5.82
CA ARG A 29 2.03 5.67 -4.57
C ARG A 29 1.76 7.17 -4.54
N PRO A 30 0.74 7.63 -3.83
CA PRO A 30 0.53 9.05 -3.60
C PRO A 30 1.81 9.76 -3.13
N GLY A 31 2.15 10.86 -3.79
CA GLY A 31 3.37 11.62 -3.51
C GLY A 31 4.63 11.13 -4.22
N ASP A 32 4.61 9.96 -4.87
CA ASP A 32 5.76 9.49 -5.65
C ASP A 32 6.04 10.46 -6.81
N ARG A 33 7.31 10.79 -6.98
CA ARG A 33 7.78 11.58 -8.12
C ARG A 33 8.02 10.67 -9.31
N LEU A 34 7.39 10.98 -10.44
CA LEU A 34 7.66 10.28 -11.68
C LEU A 34 9.05 10.66 -12.25
N PRO A 35 9.68 9.75 -13.02
CA PRO A 35 10.85 10.10 -13.82
C PRO A 35 10.59 11.30 -14.74
N SER A 36 11.65 11.92 -15.25
CA SER A 36 11.51 13.04 -16.17
C SER A 36 10.74 12.64 -17.44
N GLU A 37 10.04 13.60 -18.08
CA GLU A 37 9.33 13.35 -19.35
C GLU A 37 10.23 12.69 -20.41
N ARG A 38 11.51 13.06 -20.46
CA ARG A 38 12.48 12.44 -21.38
C ARG A 38 12.64 10.97 -21.07
N GLU A 39 12.89 10.64 -19.82
CA GLU A 39 13.13 9.28 -19.37
C GLU A 39 11.87 8.41 -19.49
N LEU A 40 10.68 8.95 -19.17
CA LEU A 40 9.42 8.25 -19.36
C LEU A 40 9.12 7.98 -20.83
N ALA A 41 9.38 8.94 -21.72
CA ALA A 41 9.18 8.75 -23.14
C ALA A 41 10.09 7.63 -23.69
N GLU A 42 11.34 7.58 -23.24
CA GLU A 42 12.27 6.49 -23.58
C GLU A 42 11.78 5.14 -23.04
N ARG A 43 11.37 5.08 -21.77
CA ARG A 43 10.92 3.83 -21.14
C ARG A 43 9.64 3.29 -21.78
N PHE A 44 8.70 4.16 -22.16
CA PHE A 44 7.48 3.76 -22.85
C PHE A 44 7.66 3.56 -24.36
N GLY A 45 8.79 3.96 -24.93
CA GLY A 45 9.03 3.89 -26.38
C GLY A 45 8.10 4.81 -27.18
N VAL A 46 7.70 5.96 -26.63
CA VAL A 46 6.77 6.91 -27.25
C VAL A 46 7.39 8.28 -27.48
N SER A 47 6.79 9.08 -28.36
CA SER A 47 7.20 10.46 -28.56
C SER A 47 6.88 11.32 -27.32
N ARG A 48 7.70 12.36 -27.06
CA ARG A 48 7.42 13.32 -25.96
C ARG A 48 6.06 14.00 -26.07
N PRO A 49 5.57 14.39 -27.27
CA PRO A 49 4.20 14.90 -27.41
C PRO A 49 3.14 13.92 -26.97
N SER A 50 3.24 12.63 -27.36
CA SER A 50 2.29 11.58 -26.93
C SER A 50 2.31 11.35 -25.43
N LEU A 51 3.51 11.40 -24.82
CA LEU A 51 3.65 11.32 -23.35
C LEU A 51 3.00 12.52 -22.66
N ARG A 52 3.22 13.75 -23.14
CA ARG A 52 2.61 14.95 -22.57
C ARG A 52 1.08 14.92 -22.65
N GLU A 53 0.53 14.44 -23.75
CA GLU A 53 -0.93 14.25 -23.89
C GLU A 53 -1.45 13.25 -22.82
N ALA A 54 -0.74 12.15 -22.58
CA ALA A 54 -1.10 11.19 -21.54
C ALA A 54 -1.01 11.80 -20.13
N ILE A 55 0.07 12.55 -19.83
CA ILE A 55 0.24 13.21 -18.54
C ILE A 55 -0.85 14.26 -18.32
N ALA A 56 -1.18 15.07 -19.33
CA ALA A 56 -2.26 16.07 -19.23
C ALA A 56 -3.61 15.40 -18.94
N ASN A 57 -3.91 14.28 -19.60
CA ASN A 57 -5.12 13.52 -19.34
C ASN A 57 -5.18 12.96 -17.92
N LEU A 58 -4.04 12.48 -17.38
CA LEU A 58 -3.95 11.98 -16.02
C LEU A 58 -4.01 13.10 -14.96
N ASP A 59 -3.50 14.28 -15.28
CA ASP A 59 -3.61 15.48 -14.44
C ASP A 59 -5.07 15.97 -14.38
N GLU A 60 -5.75 16.03 -15.53
CA GLU A 60 -7.19 16.35 -15.62
C GLU A 60 -8.07 15.37 -14.82
N LYS A 61 -7.70 14.08 -14.82
CA LYS A 61 -8.36 13.05 -14.00
C LYS A 61 -8.02 13.14 -12.50
N GLY A 62 -7.13 14.04 -12.10
CA GLY A 62 -6.67 14.14 -10.73
C GLY A 62 -5.80 12.96 -10.24
N LEU A 63 -5.21 12.19 -11.16
CA LEU A 63 -4.32 11.07 -10.85
C LEU A 63 -2.86 11.48 -10.73
N LEU A 64 -2.48 12.54 -11.44
CA LEU A 64 -1.17 13.16 -11.36
C LEU A 64 -1.31 14.63 -11.00
N VAL A 65 -0.22 15.22 -10.51
CA VAL A 65 -0.09 16.67 -10.26
C VAL A 65 1.24 17.13 -10.80
N SER A 66 1.19 18.07 -11.73
CA SER A 66 2.38 18.74 -12.28
C SER A 66 2.74 19.95 -11.42
N LYS A 67 3.91 19.91 -10.77
CA LYS A 67 4.43 21.03 -9.99
C LYS A 67 5.51 21.76 -10.78
N ALA A 68 5.34 23.06 -11.00
CA ALA A 68 6.31 23.89 -11.72
C ALA A 68 7.72 23.73 -11.12
N ASN A 69 8.71 23.49 -11.95
CA ASN A 69 10.12 23.26 -11.59
C ASN A 69 10.42 22.09 -10.66
N SER A 70 9.41 21.32 -10.22
CA SER A 70 9.58 20.21 -9.29
C SER A 70 9.33 18.85 -9.94
N GLY A 71 8.58 18.80 -11.04
CA GLY A 71 8.25 17.58 -11.78
C GLY A 71 6.81 17.14 -11.62
N ILE A 72 6.56 15.90 -12.00
CA ILE A 72 5.24 15.27 -12.00
C ILE A 72 5.18 14.30 -10.82
N PHE A 73 4.09 14.37 -10.08
CA PHE A 73 3.87 13.54 -8.88
C PHE A 73 2.54 12.80 -8.99
N VAL A 74 2.47 11.63 -8.36
CA VAL A 74 1.19 10.95 -8.17
C VAL A 74 0.35 11.76 -7.19
N ALA A 75 -0.88 12.07 -7.59
CA ALA A 75 -1.81 12.80 -6.72
C ALA A 75 -2.22 11.95 -5.53
N ASP A 76 -2.68 12.59 -4.47
CA ASP A 76 -3.33 11.91 -3.36
C ASP A 76 -4.76 11.52 -3.76
N VAL A 77 -4.85 10.45 -4.56
CA VAL A 77 -6.13 9.95 -5.10
C VAL A 77 -7.04 9.34 -4.04
N LEU A 78 -6.49 8.97 -2.89
CA LEU A 78 -7.28 8.52 -1.75
C LEU A 78 -7.73 9.71 -0.89
N GLY A 79 -7.01 10.82 -1.00
CA GLY A 79 -7.31 12.10 -0.37
C GLY A 79 -7.81 11.96 1.05
N ASN A 80 -8.86 12.67 1.35
CA ASN A 80 -9.62 12.47 2.57
C ASN A 80 -10.68 11.39 2.35
N ALA A 81 -10.29 10.12 2.33
CA ALA A 81 -11.24 9.00 2.29
C ALA A 81 -12.25 9.10 3.46
N PHE A 82 -11.86 9.80 4.52
CA PHE A 82 -12.69 10.13 5.65
C PHE A 82 -12.77 11.65 5.82
N SER A 83 -13.99 12.17 6.02
CA SER A 83 -14.16 13.60 6.30
C SER A 83 -13.51 13.98 7.65
N PRO A 84 -13.03 15.23 7.81
CA PRO A 84 -12.47 15.67 9.09
C PRO A 84 -13.41 15.45 10.29
N ALA A 85 -14.72 15.64 10.10
CA ALA A 85 -15.71 15.41 11.12
C ALA A 85 -15.78 13.92 11.53
N LEU A 86 -15.68 12.99 10.58
CA LEU A 86 -15.67 11.55 10.87
C LEU A 86 -14.37 11.14 11.58
N ILE A 87 -13.23 11.73 11.20
CA ILE A 87 -11.95 11.52 11.88
C ILE A 87 -12.02 11.98 13.33
N GLU A 88 -12.64 13.14 13.58
CA GLU A 88 -12.85 13.65 14.93
C GLU A 88 -13.74 12.70 15.76
N LEU A 89 -14.84 12.20 15.18
CA LEU A 89 -15.69 11.20 15.84
C LEU A 89 -14.90 9.94 16.21
N PHE A 90 -14.09 9.38 15.31
CA PHE A 90 -13.25 8.23 15.61
C PHE A 90 -12.26 8.49 16.74
N SER A 91 -11.73 9.72 16.82
CA SER A 91 -10.76 10.09 17.87
C SER A 91 -11.41 10.28 19.24
N CYS A 92 -12.69 10.60 19.30
CA CYS A 92 -13.41 10.95 20.53
C CYS A 92 -14.15 9.77 21.17
N HIS A 93 -14.30 8.64 20.46
CA HIS A 93 -15.08 7.50 20.92
C HIS A 93 -14.23 6.23 20.99
N GLU A 94 -14.11 5.66 22.18
CA GLU A 94 -13.32 4.44 22.42
C GLU A 94 -13.86 3.22 21.64
N GLU A 95 -15.16 3.14 21.41
CA GLU A 95 -15.82 2.09 20.63
C GLU A 95 -15.23 1.97 19.22
N SER A 96 -14.79 3.09 18.63
CA SER A 96 -14.18 3.10 17.30
C SER A 96 -12.82 2.40 17.26
N VAL A 97 -12.12 2.30 18.39
CA VAL A 97 -10.85 1.58 18.51
C VAL A 97 -11.07 0.08 18.38
N ASP A 98 -12.06 -0.45 19.11
CA ASP A 98 -12.39 -1.88 19.08
C ASP A 98 -12.91 -2.31 17.70
N ASP A 99 -13.77 -1.49 17.10
CA ASP A 99 -14.26 -1.68 15.73
C ASP A 99 -13.11 -1.65 14.72
N TYR A 100 -12.15 -0.72 14.87
CA TYR A 100 -10.99 -0.65 14.03
C TYR A 100 -10.09 -1.90 14.16
N ILE A 101 -9.85 -2.37 15.38
CA ILE A 101 -9.05 -3.58 15.61
C ILE A 101 -9.74 -4.80 15.00
N THR A 102 -11.07 -4.93 15.19
CA THR A 102 -11.86 -6.00 14.61
C THR A 102 -11.84 -5.97 13.09
N PHE A 103 -12.05 -4.80 12.50
CA PHE A 103 -11.96 -4.60 11.05
C PHE A 103 -10.58 -4.99 10.50
N ARG A 104 -9.49 -4.58 11.17
CA ARG A 104 -8.14 -4.97 10.79
C ARG A 104 -7.94 -6.48 10.84
N ARG A 105 -8.29 -7.10 11.97
CA ARG A 105 -8.18 -8.56 12.16
C ARG A 105 -8.84 -9.31 11.01
N ASP A 106 -10.07 -8.96 10.69
CA ASP A 106 -10.84 -9.66 9.67
C ASP A 106 -10.25 -9.45 8.27
N LEU A 107 -9.87 -8.23 7.94
CA LEU A 107 -9.36 -7.89 6.62
C LEU A 107 -7.92 -8.35 6.41
N GLU A 108 -7.06 -8.21 7.43
CA GLU A 108 -5.67 -8.66 7.38
C GLU A 108 -5.58 -10.19 7.43
N GLY A 109 -6.49 -10.87 8.15
CA GLY A 109 -6.62 -12.32 8.13
C GLY A 109 -6.97 -12.84 6.74
N LEU A 110 -7.95 -12.23 6.07
CA LEU A 110 -8.29 -12.53 4.69
C LEU A 110 -7.13 -12.23 3.73
N ALA A 111 -6.38 -11.16 3.96
CA ALA A 111 -5.21 -10.83 3.15
C ALA A 111 -4.09 -11.88 3.32
N ALA A 112 -3.82 -12.33 4.54
CA ALA A 112 -2.82 -13.36 4.82
C ALA A 112 -3.19 -14.70 4.18
N GLU A 113 -4.46 -15.12 4.28
CA GLU A 113 -4.99 -16.30 3.58
C GLU A 113 -4.73 -16.21 2.07
N ARG A 114 -5.10 -15.08 1.45
CA ARG A 114 -4.92 -14.87 0.01
C ARG A 114 -3.45 -14.82 -0.38
N THR A 115 -2.59 -14.20 0.43
CA THR A 115 -1.15 -14.12 0.21
C THR A 115 -0.51 -15.49 0.25
N ALA A 116 -0.86 -16.33 1.21
CA ALA A 116 -0.38 -17.71 1.27
C ALA A 116 -0.80 -18.50 0.02
N LYS A 117 -2.01 -18.27 -0.49
CA LYS A 117 -2.57 -18.97 -1.65
C LYS A 117 -2.06 -18.44 -3.00
N TYR A 118 -1.98 -17.15 -3.17
CA TYR A 118 -1.78 -16.51 -4.49
C TYR A 118 -0.51 -15.67 -4.60
N GLY A 119 0.17 -15.36 -3.49
CA GLY A 119 1.40 -14.59 -3.47
C GLY A 119 2.49 -15.24 -4.33
N SER A 120 3.21 -14.43 -5.11
CA SER A 120 4.35 -14.88 -5.89
C SER A 120 5.54 -15.22 -4.99
N SER A 121 6.52 -15.93 -5.53
CA SER A 121 7.78 -16.15 -4.80
C SER A 121 8.52 -14.87 -4.46
N THR A 122 8.32 -13.80 -5.23
CA THR A 122 8.87 -12.47 -4.95
C THR A 122 8.16 -11.83 -3.78
N ASP A 123 6.83 -11.90 -3.73
CA ASP A 123 6.04 -11.38 -2.61
C ASP A 123 6.47 -12.02 -1.28
N LEU A 124 6.58 -13.34 -1.25
CA LEU A 124 7.01 -14.07 -0.05
C LEU A 124 8.42 -13.65 0.40
N LYS A 125 9.36 -13.48 -0.54
CA LYS A 125 10.71 -12.98 -0.23
C LYS A 125 10.68 -11.56 0.34
N VAL A 126 9.83 -10.68 -0.16
CA VAL A 126 9.67 -9.32 0.36
C VAL A 126 9.14 -9.36 1.79
N ILE A 127 8.10 -10.15 2.07
CA ILE A 127 7.55 -10.33 3.42
C ILE A 127 8.62 -10.86 4.37
N GLN A 128 9.38 -11.88 3.97
CA GLN A 128 10.47 -12.42 4.78
C GLN A 128 11.53 -11.35 5.07
N ALA A 129 11.99 -10.61 4.06
CA ALA A 129 13.00 -9.57 4.25
C ALA A 129 12.53 -8.42 5.16
N ILE A 130 11.21 -8.15 5.21
CA ILE A 130 10.65 -7.19 6.16
C ILE A 130 10.68 -7.77 7.57
N PHE A 131 10.29 -9.05 7.73
CA PHE A 131 10.34 -9.74 9.02
C PHE A 131 11.77 -9.79 9.58
N ASP A 132 12.78 -10.11 8.76
CA ASP A 132 14.19 -10.10 9.17
C ASP A 132 14.62 -8.71 9.70
N LYS A 133 14.09 -7.63 9.11
CA LYS A 133 14.32 -6.26 9.61
C LYS A 133 13.61 -6.01 10.94
N MET A 134 12.42 -6.58 11.15
CA MET A 134 11.72 -6.47 12.45
C MET A 134 12.51 -7.16 13.55
N GLU A 135 13.06 -8.35 13.31
CA GLU A 135 13.96 -9.02 14.27
C GLU A 135 15.19 -8.17 14.59
N ALA A 136 15.83 -7.59 13.57
CA ALA A 136 16.99 -6.72 13.75
C ALA A 136 16.65 -5.45 14.55
N ALA A 137 15.50 -4.82 14.30
CA ALA A 137 15.04 -3.66 15.07
C ALA A 137 14.72 -4.02 16.52
N HIS A 138 14.09 -5.18 16.74
CA HIS A 138 13.82 -5.70 18.08
C HIS A 138 15.10 -5.90 18.89
N GLN A 139 16.14 -6.46 18.29
CA GLN A 139 17.46 -6.64 18.94
C GLN A 139 18.09 -5.29 19.32
N LYS A 140 17.95 -4.27 18.47
CA LYS A 140 18.44 -2.90 18.71
C LYS A 140 17.63 -2.16 19.77
N ARG A 141 16.44 -2.65 20.12
CA ARG A 141 15.49 -2.00 21.03
C ARG A 141 15.08 -0.60 20.57
N ASP A 142 14.74 -0.46 19.30
CA ASP A 142 14.25 0.78 18.71
C ASP A 142 12.72 0.74 18.50
N PRO A 143 11.93 1.24 19.47
CA PRO A 143 10.46 1.21 19.39
C PRO A 143 9.89 1.94 18.18
N THR A 144 10.58 2.97 17.70
CA THR A 144 10.15 3.76 16.54
C THR A 144 10.28 2.95 15.26
N ASP A 145 11.42 2.28 15.09
CA ASP A 145 11.65 1.44 13.92
C ASP A 145 10.80 0.16 13.98
N GLU A 146 10.60 -0.41 15.17
CA GLU A 146 9.69 -1.55 15.36
C GLU A 146 8.25 -1.20 14.97
N ALA A 147 7.70 -0.07 15.44
CA ALA A 147 6.35 0.38 15.08
C ALA A 147 6.20 0.68 13.59
N ARG A 148 7.25 1.23 12.97
CA ARG A 148 7.27 1.48 11.53
C ARG A 148 7.28 0.19 10.73
N LEU A 149 8.12 -0.77 11.11
CA LEU A 149 8.25 -2.06 10.43
C LEU A 149 7.02 -2.94 10.62
N ASP A 150 6.35 -2.88 11.77
CA ASP A 150 5.06 -3.53 12.00
C ASP A 150 4.01 -3.08 10.95
N ALA A 151 3.86 -1.77 10.74
CA ALA A 151 2.96 -1.27 9.72
C ALA A 151 3.36 -1.72 8.29
N VAL A 152 4.67 -1.72 7.99
CA VAL A 152 5.19 -2.16 6.69
C VAL A 152 4.96 -3.65 6.47
N PHE A 153 5.10 -4.48 7.51
CA PHE A 153 4.86 -5.92 7.45
C PHE A 153 3.41 -6.22 7.07
N HIS A 154 2.46 -5.69 7.84
CA HIS A 154 1.04 -5.89 7.56
C HIS A 154 0.64 -5.38 6.17
N LEU A 155 1.13 -4.18 5.78
CA LEU A 155 0.86 -3.64 4.46
C LEU A 155 1.44 -4.52 3.35
N SER A 156 2.62 -5.12 3.53
CA SER A 156 3.23 -6.01 2.55
C SER A 156 2.41 -7.28 2.32
N ILE A 157 1.76 -7.80 3.36
CA ILE A 157 0.82 -8.94 3.25
C ILE A 157 -0.40 -8.53 2.43
N ILE A 158 -0.95 -7.34 2.70
CA ILE A 158 -2.11 -6.84 1.96
C ILE A 158 -1.77 -6.60 0.48
N GLU A 159 -0.61 -6.02 0.18
CA GLU A 159 -0.10 -5.85 -1.19
C GLU A 159 0.02 -7.20 -1.90
N SER A 160 0.57 -8.21 -1.22
CA SER A 160 0.79 -9.56 -1.73
C SER A 160 -0.51 -10.39 -1.89
N SER A 161 -1.62 -9.93 -1.31
CA SER A 161 -2.95 -10.53 -1.51
C SER A 161 -3.49 -10.32 -2.94
N HIS A 162 -2.87 -9.41 -3.70
CA HIS A 162 -3.27 -8.99 -5.05
C HIS A 162 -4.73 -8.52 -5.17
N ASN A 163 -5.29 -7.99 -4.07
CA ASN A 163 -6.60 -7.35 -4.05
C ASN A 163 -6.43 -5.83 -3.95
N VAL A 164 -6.56 -5.14 -5.09
CA VAL A 164 -6.32 -3.69 -5.15
C VAL A 164 -7.31 -2.87 -4.32
N ILE A 165 -8.55 -3.31 -4.17
CA ILE A 165 -9.55 -2.61 -3.34
C ILE A 165 -9.16 -2.72 -1.87
N MET A 166 -8.82 -3.94 -1.41
CA MET A 166 -8.33 -4.17 -0.06
C MET A 166 -7.10 -3.33 0.25
N LEU A 167 -6.15 -3.24 -0.70
CA LEU A 167 -4.95 -2.43 -0.58
C LEU A 167 -5.27 -0.95 -0.34
N HIS A 168 -6.15 -0.36 -1.16
CA HIS A 168 -6.49 1.05 -1.04
C HIS A 168 -7.28 1.36 0.24
N MET A 169 -8.23 0.50 0.61
CA MET A 169 -8.98 0.63 1.87
C MET A 169 -8.04 0.59 3.08
N MET A 170 -7.14 -0.38 3.13
CA MET A 170 -6.20 -0.51 4.25
C MET A 170 -5.19 0.63 4.31
N ARG A 171 -4.72 1.13 3.17
CA ARG A 171 -3.83 2.32 3.15
C ARG A 171 -4.51 3.53 3.78
N SER A 172 -5.78 3.80 3.44
CA SER A 172 -6.55 4.89 4.06
C SER A 172 -6.68 4.71 5.57
N MET A 173 -6.93 3.49 6.04
CA MET A 173 -6.99 3.17 7.46
C MET A 173 -5.64 3.32 8.17
N TYR A 174 -4.53 2.92 7.53
CA TYR A 174 -3.20 3.10 8.10
C TYR A 174 -2.78 4.57 8.20
N GLU A 175 -3.24 5.44 7.32
CA GLU A 175 -3.02 6.88 7.45
C GLU A 175 -3.71 7.44 8.71
N LEU A 176 -4.93 7.00 9.01
CA LEU A 176 -5.61 7.38 10.26
C LEU A 176 -4.83 6.89 11.48
N LEU A 177 -4.36 5.65 11.47
CA LEU A 177 -3.54 5.09 12.53
C LEU A 177 -2.23 5.87 12.72
N ARG A 178 -1.55 6.19 11.63
CA ARG A 178 -0.31 6.98 11.67
C ARG A 178 -0.51 8.36 12.29
N ASN A 179 -1.67 8.96 12.07
CA ASN A 179 -2.06 10.23 12.65
C ASN A 179 -2.59 10.13 14.10
N GLY A 180 -2.53 8.92 14.69
CA GLY A 180 -2.89 8.70 16.11
C GLY A 180 -4.39 8.71 16.39
N VAL A 181 -5.23 8.51 15.37
CA VAL A 181 -6.70 8.58 15.49
C VAL A 181 -7.24 7.49 16.41
N PHE A 182 -6.71 6.26 16.31
CA PHE A 182 -7.22 5.12 17.10
C PHE A 182 -6.33 4.81 18.30
N TYR A 183 -5.02 4.61 18.12
CA TYR A 183 -4.07 4.35 19.19
C TYR A 183 -2.65 4.66 18.76
N ASN A 184 -1.76 4.86 19.75
CA ASN A 184 -0.36 5.15 19.49
C ASN A 184 0.47 3.88 19.49
N ARG A 185 0.82 3.35 18.33
CA ARG A 185 1.67 2.16 18.14
C ARG A 185 3.01 2.28 18.86
N GLN A 186 3.65 3.43 18.84
CA GLN A 186 4.93 3.62 19.50
C GLN A 186 4.85 3.36 21.01
N LYS A 187 3.72 3.71 21.66
CA LYS A 187 3.52 3.40 23.08
C LYS A 187 3.46 1.89 23.35
N MET A 188 2.86 1.12 22.45
CA MET A 188 2.82 -0.35 22.58
C MET A 188 4.23 -0.94 22.52
N PHE A 189 5.08 -0.48 21.62
CA PHE A 189 6.46 -0.95 21.48
C PHE A 189 7.40 -0.42 22.57
N GLN A 190 6.98 0.49 23.44
CA GLN A 190 7.73 0.89 24.63
C GLN A 190 7.65 -0.15 25.77
N GLN A 191 6.62 -1.00 25.79
CA GLN A 191 6.43 -2.02 26.81
C GLN A 191 7.18 -3.29 26.43
N ARG A 192 8.07 -3.76 27.31
CA ARG A 192 8.96 -4.89 27.02
C ARG A 192 8.22 -6.19 26.71
N THR A 193 7.23 -6.55 27.50
CA THR A 193 6.42 -7.76 27.33
C THR A 193 5.69 -7.74 25.99
N THR A 194 5.00 -6.65 25.70
CA THR A 194 4.25 -6.46 24.46
C THR A 194 5.13 -6.58 23.20
N ARG A 195 6.36 -6.06 23.24
CA ARG A 195 7.29 -6.17 22.10
C ARG A 195 7.63 -7.62 21.75
N PHE A 196 7.90 -8.47 22.77
CA PHE A 196 8.21 -9.88 22.55
C PHE A 196 7.01 -10.65 22.01
N GLU A 197 5.83 -10.40 22.57
CA GLU A 197 4.58 -11.02 22.15
C GLU A 197 4.23 -10.64 20.69
N LEU A 198 4.34 -9.35 20.36
CA LEU A 198 4.08 -8.88 18.99
C LEU A 198 5.05 -9.51 17.98
N LEU A 199 6.36 -9.56 18.28
CA LEU A 199 7.32 -10.17 17.37
C LEU A 199 7.02 -11.67 17.19
N ALA A 200 6.67 -12.40 18.25
CA ALA A 200 6.30 -13.80 18.17
C ALA A 200 5.03 -14.03 17.32
N GLN A 201 4.03 -13.16 17.46
CA GLN A 201 2.83 -13.21 16.59
C GLN A 201 3.18 -13.00 15.12
N HIS A 202 4.01 -12.00 14.81
CA HIS A 202 4.47 -11.76 13.42
C HIS A 202 5.27 -12.93 12.85
N GLU A 203 6.07 -13.62 13.70
CA GLU A 203 6.78 -14.84 13.29
C GLU A 203 5.81 -15.94 12.89
N VAL A 204 4.74 -16.16 13.66
CA VAL A 204 3.72 -17.17 13.34
C VAL A 204 3.03 -16.86 12.01
N ILE A 205 2.65 -15.59 11.81
CA ILE A 205 2.03 -15.13 10.54
C ILE A 205 3.00 -15.36 9.37
N ASN A 206 4.24 -14.88 9.48
CA ASN A 206 5.25 -15.04 8.43
C ASN A 206 5.48 -16.51 8.10
N ARG A 207 5.66 -17.34 9.12
CA ARG A 207 5.89 -18.79 8.94
C ARG A 207 4.75 -19.50 8.21
N ALA A 208 3.50 -19.16 8.53
CA ALA A 208 2.32 -19.71 7.86
C ALA A 208 2.25 -19.30 6.39
N ILE A 209 2.53 -18.03 6.09
CA ILE A 209 2.59 -17.50 4.71
C ILE A 209 3.71 -18.19 3.91
N GLN A 210 4.94 -18.31 4.48
CA GLN A 210 6.07 -18.94 3.82
C GLN A 210 5.82 -20.42 3.52
N ARG A 211 5.07 -21.11 4.38
CA ARG A 211 4.64 -22.50 4.18
C ARG A 211 3.49 -22.65 3.19
N ARG A 212 2.95 -21.55 2.71
CA ARG A 212 1.77 -21.51 1.84
C ARG A 212 0.57 -22.25 2.43
N ASP A 213 0.33 -22.05 3.73
CA ASP A 213 -0.82 -22.58 4.45
C ASP A 213 -1.86 -21.43 4.65
N PRO A 214 -2.91 -21.34 3.82
CA PRO A 214 -3.87 -20.26 3.87
C PRO A 214 -4.68 -20.24 5.18
N ALA A 215 -5.07 -21.41 5.67
CA ALA A 215 -5.87 -21.51 6.90
C ALA A 215 -5.05 -21.08 8.13
N ALA A 216 -3.82 -21.60 8.25
CA ALA A 216 -2.92 -21.19 9.33
C ALA A 216 -2.53 -19.72 9.25
N ALA A 217 -2.33 -19.15 8.05
CA ALA A 217 -2.01 -17.75 7.86
C ALA A 217 -3.15 -16.84 8.34
N ARG A 218 -4.40 -17.18 8.03
CA ARG A 218 -5.58 -16.46 8.51
C ARG A 218 -5.68 -16.55 10.04
N GLN A 219 -5.66 -17.75 10.58
CA GLN A 219 -5.78 -17.98 12.02
C GLN A 219 -4.70 -17.24 12.80
N ALA A 220 -3.46 -17.20 12.30
CA ALA A 220 -2.36 -16.51 12.95
C ALA A 220 -2.57 -14.98 13.09
N VAL A 221 -3.35 -14.38 12.20
CA VAL A 221 -3.71 -12.95 12.29
C VAL A 221 -4.91 -12.73 13.21
N GLU A 222 -5.86 -13.68 13.24
CA GLU A 222 -7.09 -13.57 14.02
C GLU A 222 -6.89 -13.85 15.53
N THR A 223 -5.70 -14.37 15.92
CA THR A 223 -5.33 -14.70 17.31
C THR A 223 -4.67 -13.50 18.01
#